data_dda81fd9245c6a017050d275a99d0570
#
_entry.id   dda81fd9245c6a017050d275a99d0570
#
_cell.length_a   1.000
_cell.length_b   1.000
_cell.length_c   1.000
_cell.angle_alpha   90.00
_cell.angle_beta   90.00
_cell.angle_gamma   90.00
#
_symmetry.space_group_name_H-M   'P 1'
#
loop_
_entity.id
_entity.type
_entity.pdbx_description
1 polymer ?
#
loop_
_entity_poly.entity_id
_entity_poly.type
_entity_poly.pdbx_seq_one_letter_code
_entity_poly.pdbx_strand_id
1 'polypeptide(L)'
;LNGLQLRPAGSHEDLVFARDLTRSTMLGYHICHDLLWLDEAFDVAWAGRQNLLICQGARVLGFVSLSRDAKALYIRELHVLEASRGQGVGAWTIEQVRAMAHDERRGLLRLTVFKDNPAQALYGRMGLRVVGEDECFLRMERSSAVEA
;
A
#
# COMPACT_ATOMS: atom_id res chain seq x y z
N LEU A 1 11.33 -12.83 -9.04
CA LEU A 1 11.89 -11.50 -8.77
C LEU A 1 12.89 -11.56 -7.64
N ASN A 2 14.14 -11.24 -7.94
CA ASN A 2 15.22 -11.23 -6.97
C ASN A 2 15.69 -9.81 -6.72
N GLY A 3 16.26 -9.59 -5.52
CA GLY A 3 16.90 -8.32 -5.20
C GLY A 3 15.95 -7.19 -4.84
N LEU A 4 14.71 -7.50 -4.50
CA LEU A 4 13.78 -6.48 -4.02
C LEU A 4 14.14 -6.05 -2.60
N GLN A 5 14.06 -4.75 -2.35
CA GLN A 5 14.32 -4.16 -1.05
C GLN A 5 13.34 -3.02 -0.78
N LEU A 6 13.01 -2.81 0.50
CA LEU A 6 12.33 -1.60 0.95
C LEU A 6 13.37 -0.61 1.45
N ARG A 7 13.30 0.62 0.96
CA ARG A 7 14.22 1.70 1.34
C ARG A 7 13.42 2.89 1.87
N PRO A 8 13.81 3.48 3.00
CA PRO A 8 13.11 4.67 3.50
C PRO A 8 13.06 5.78 2.45
N ALA A 9 11.88 6.35 2.27
CA ALA A 9 11.66 7.52 1.44
C ALA A 9 11.78 8.77 2.31
N GLY A 10 12.57 9.75 1.90
CA GLY A 10 12.81 10.93 2.74
C GLY A 10 13.05 12.20 1.97
N SER A 11 13.26 12.15 0.66
CA SER A 11 13.51 13.34 -0.14
C SER A 11 12.21 13.92 -0.70
N HIS A 12 12.28 15.20 -1.10
CA HIS A 12 11.19 15.82 -1.84
C HIS A 12 10.91 15.09 -3.16
N GLU A 13 11.95 14.59 -3.83
CA GLU A 13 11.81 13.82 -5.05
C GLU A 13 11.03 12.53 -4.82
N ASP A 14 11.24 11.88 -3.69
CA ASP A 14 10.50 10.66 -3.31
C ASP A 14 9.01 10.98 -3.13
N LEU A 15 8.69 12.10 -2.49
CA LEU A 15 7.31 12.56 -2.34
C LEU A 15 6.66 12.81 -3.70
N VAL A 16 7.33 13.52 -4.59
CA VAL A 16 6.79 13.83 -5.92
C VAL A 16 6.56 12.54 -6.71
N PHE A 17 7.52 11.63 -6.69
CA PHE A 17 7.39 10.32 -7.33
C PHE A 17 6.14 9.58 -6.83
N ALA A 18 6.00 9.47 -5.51
CA ALA A 18 4.90 8.73 -4.89
C ALA A 18 3.54 9.40 -5.17
N ARG A 19 3.48 10.73 -5.06
CA ARG A 19 2.27 11.50 -5.34
C ARG A 19 1.83 11.34 -6.80
N ASP A 20 2.75 11.47 -7.74
CA ASP A 20 2.43 11.35 -9.16
C ASP A 20 1.96 9.93 -9.50
N LEU A 21 2.63 8.92 -8.97
CA LEU A 21 2.24 7.53 -9.17
C LEU A 21 0.85 7.26 -8.59
N THR A 22 0.60 7.71 -7.37
CA THR A 22 -0.71 7.52 -6.71
C THR A 22 -1.81 8.21 -7.50
N ARG A 23 -1.61 9.47 -7.88
CA ARG A 23 -2.60 10.23 -8.66
C ARG A 23 -2.89 9.52 -9.97
N SER A 24 -1.87 9.12 -10.74
CA SER A 24 -2.08 8.46 -12.03
C SER A 24 -2.84 7.15 -11.90
N THR A 25 -2.61 6.40 -10.83
CA THR A 25 -3.27 5.12 -10.57
C THR A 25 -4.70 5.31 -10.04
N MET A 26 -4.92 6.31 -9.19
CA MET A 26 -6.14 6.42 -8.38
C MET A 26 -7.14 7.47 -8.90
N LEU A 27 -6.73 8.35 -9.81
CA LEU A 27 -7.59 9.44 -10.27
C LEU A 27 -8.93 8.93 -10.85
N GLY A 28 -8.87 7.86 -11.64
CA GLY A 28 -10.07 7.24 -12.21
C GLY A 28 -11.07 6.78 -11.16
N TYR A 29 -10.58 6.19 -10.07
CA TYR A 29 -11.44 5.77 -8.95
C TYR A 29 -12.03 6.96 -8.23
N HIS A 30 -11.26 8.01 -8.02
CA HIS A 30 -11.75 9.25 -7.40
C HIS A 30 -12.88 9.85 -8.23
N ILE A 31 -12.70 9.95 -9.53
CA ILE A 31 -13.71 10.48 -10.45
C ILE A 31 -14.97 9.60 -10.40
N CYS A 32 -14.80 8.28 -10.48
CA CYS A 32 -15.92 7.33 -10.48
C CYS A 32 -16.78 7.41 -9.21
N HIS A 33 -16.15 7.72 -8.07
CA HIS A 33 -16.81 7.81 -6.76
C HIS A 33 -17.10 9.26 -6.31
N ASP A 34 -16.99 10.23 -7.22
CA ASP A 34 -17.19 11.65 -6.91
C ASP A 34 -16.29 12.16 -5.77
N LEU A 35 -15.06 11.65 -5.70
CA LEU A 35 -14.08 12.08 -4.73
C LEU A 35 -13.09 13.04 -5.38
N LEU A 36 -12.74 14.10 -4.65
CA LEU A 36 -11.78 15.09 -5.13
C LEU A 36 -10.36 14.61 -4.82
N TRP A 37 -9.49 14.64 -5.84
CA TRP A 37 -8.05 14.45 -5.65
C TRP A 37 -7.42 15.81 -5.35
N LEU A 38 -6.66 15.89 -4.25
CA LEU A 38 -5.90 17.07 -3.88
C LEU A 38 -4.45 16.65 -3.59
N ASP A 39 -3.49 17.21 -4.34
CA ASP A 39 -2.06 16.96 -4.10
C ASP A 39 -1.67 17.34 -2.68
N GLU A 40 -2.20 18.46 -2.16
CA GLU A 40 -1.93 18.90 -0.79
C GLU A 40 -2.38 17.91 0.27
N ALA A 41 -3.52 17.26 0.08
CA ALA A 41 -4.01 16.25 1.00
C ALA A 41 -3.09 15.03 1.02
N PHE A 42 -2.57 14.63 -0.14
CA PHE A 42 -1.57 13.58 -0.23
C PHE A 42 -0.31 13.95 0.56
N ASP A 43 0.19 15.17 0.37
CA ASP A 43 1.41 15.63 1.01
C ASP A 43 1.27 15.67 2.54
N VAL A 44 0.13 16.11 3.06
CA VAL A 44 -0.16 16.12 4.50
C VAL A 44 -0.18 14.70 5.06
N ALA A 45 -0.85 13.78 4.37
CA ALA A 45 -0.92 12.38 4.79
C ALA A 45 0.47 11.71 4.77
N TRP A 46 1.25 11.97 3.73
CA TRP A 46 2.62 11.46 3.58
C TRP A 46 3.48 11.82 4.79
N ALA A 47 3.42 13.07 5.23
CA ALA A 47 4.25 13.56 6.34
C ALA A 47 3.99 12.82 7.65
N GLY A 48 2.79 12.27 7.84
CA GLY A 48 2.41 11.54 9.05
C GLY A 48 2.58 10.03 8.98
N ARG A 49 3.17 9.51 7.89
CA ARG A 49 3.27 8.08 7.65
C ARG A 49 4.72 7.63 7.55
N GLN A 50 4.95 6.33 7.68
CA GLN A 50 6.20 5.71 7.28
C GLN A 50 6.11 5.37 5.79
N ASN A 51 7.02 5.93 5.00
CA ASN A 51 7.01 5.74 3.56
C ASN A 51 8.28 5.02 3.13
N LEU A 52 8.09 3.94 2.37
CA LEU A 52 9.17 3.08 1.91
C LEU A 52 9.10 2.95 0.38
N LEU A 53 10.23 3.13 -0.28
CA LEU A 53 10.35 2.85 -1.70
C LEU A 53 10.60 1.37 -1.91
N ILE A 54 9.96 0.80 -2.92
CA ILE A 54 10.20 -0.58 -3.35
C ILE A 54 11.24 -0.52 -4.44
N CYS A 55 12.41 -1.08 -4.18
CA CYS A 55 13.57 -0.97 -5.06
C CYS A 55 14.08 -2.31 -5.52
N GLN A 56 14.64 -2.34 -6.72
CA GLN A 56 15.41 -3.46 -7.25
C GLN A 56 16.75 -2.88 -7.74
N GLY A 57 17.80 -3.03 -6.92
CA GLY A 57 19.04 -2.31 -7.15
C GLY A 57 18.81 -0.80 -7.07
N ALA A 58 19.27 -0.08 -8.08
CA ALA A 58 19.09 1.37 -8.18
C ALA A 58 17.72 1.78 -8.72
N ARG A 59 16.89 0.82 -9.18
CA ARG A 59 15.59 1.11 -9.78
C ARG A 59 14.51 1.19 -8.70
N VAL A 60 13.71 2.25 -8.74
CA VAL A 60 12.52 2.39 -7.90
C VAL A 60 11.34 1.84 -8.69
N LEU A 61 10.66 0.82 -8.14
CA LEU A 61 9.55 0.14 -8.81
C LEU A 61 8.18 0.61 -8.29
N GLY A 62 8.14 1.24 -7.13
CA GLY A 62 6.92 1.66 -6.49
C GLY A 62 7.16 2.11 -5.06
N PHE A 63 6.11 2.19 -4.27
CA PHE A 63 6.23 2.57 -2.88
C PHE A 63 5.08 1.99 -2.03
N VAL A 64 5.29 1.98 -0.72
CA VAL A 64 4.27 1.63 0.27
C VAL A 64 4.29 2.65 1.40
N SER A 65 3.10 3.11 1.80
CA SER A 65 2.90 4.02 2.93
C SER A 65 2.20 3.28 4.06
N LEU A 66 2.72 3.44 5.28
CA LEU A 66 2.26 2.70 6.45
C LEU A 66 1.88 3.64 7.57
N SER A 67 0.87 3.23 8.35
CA SER A 67 0.56 3.83 9.64
C SER A 67 0.23 2.73 10.64
N ARG A 68 0.16 3.07 11.94
CA ARG A 68 0.00 2.07 13.00
C ARG A 68 -0.93 2.55 14.09
N ASP A 69 -1.63 1.59 14.71
CA ASP A 69 -2.17 1.75 16.05
C ASP A 69 -1.65 0.59 16.92
N ALA A 70 -2.18 0.43 18.12
CA ALA A 70 -1.70 -0.61 19.03
C ALA A 70 -1.94 -2.04 18.50
N LYS A 71 -2.94 -2.24 17.67
CA LYS A 71 -3.37 -3.57 17.21
C LYS A 71 -2.93 -3.92 15.80
N ALA A 72 -2.73 -2.92 14.94
CA ALA A 72 -2.59 -3.14 13.51
C ALA A 72 -1.50 -2.28 12.89
N LEU A 73 -0.90 -2.84 11.84
CA LEU A 73 -0.14 -2.11 10.85
C LEU A 73 -1.05 -1.92 9.64
N TYR A 74 -1.17 -0.68 9.16
CA TYR A 74 -2.04 -0.31 8.05
C TYR A 74 -1.21 -0.01 6.81
N ILE A 75 -1.56 -0.65 5.69
CA ILE A 75 -1.10 -0.22 4.38
C ILE A 75 -2.04 0.90 3.93
N ARG A 76 -1.52 2.13 3.86
CA ARG A 76 -2.30 3.30 3.43
C ARG A 76 -2.22 3.52 1.93
N GLU A 77 -1.07 3.23 1.33
CA GLU A 77 -0.85 3.27 -0.11
C GLU A 77 0.08 2.13 -0.49
N LEU A 78 -0.19 1.50 -1.62
CA LEU A 78 0.70 0.53 -2.24
C LEU A 78 0.53 0.65 -3.74
N HIS A 79 1.55 1.15 -4.41
CA HIS A 79 1.52 1.37 -5.84
C HIS A 79 2.81 0.92 -6.49
N VAL A 80 2.69 0.25 -7.63
CA VAL A 80 3.80 -0.26 -8.43
C VAL A 80 3.71 0.38 -9.81
N LEU A 81 4.85 0.82 -10.36
CA LEU A 81 4.93 1.35 -11.71
C LEU A 81 4.34 0.34 -12.70
N GLU A 82 3.64 0.82 -13.72
CA GLU A 82 2.95 -0.01 -14.70
C GLU A 82 3.88 -1.06 -15.32
N ALA A 83 5.10 -0.65 -15.69
CA ALA A 83 6.08 -1.54 -16.30
C ALA A 83 6.54 -2.69 -15.38
N SER A 84 6.33 -2.56 -14.06
CA SER A 84 6.75 -3.56 -13.08
C SER A 84 5.58 -4.36 -12.50
N ARG A 85 4.36 -4.13 -12.97
CA ARG A 85 3.18 -4.87 -12.52
C ARG A 85 3.14 -6.28 -13.10
N GLY A 86 2.39 -7.16 -12.44
CA GLY A 86 2.22 -8.53 -12.88
C GLY A 86 3.45 -9.41 -12.65
N GLN A 87 4.41 -8.97 -11.85
CA GLN A 87 5.68 -9.68 -11.59
C GLN A 87 5.86 -10.07 -10.12
N GLY A 88 4.82 -9.95 -9.31
CA GLY A 88 4.86 -10.34 -7.90
C GLY A 88 5.41 -9.28 -6.94
N VAL A 89 5.64 -8.05 -7.40
CA VAL A 89 6.18 -6.97 -6.56
C VAL A 89 5.20 -6.63 -5.44
N GLY A 90 3.91 -6.51 -5.75
CA GLY A 90 2.88 -6.23 -4.75
C GLY A 90 2.77 -7.32 -3.70
N ALA A 91 2.75 -8.59 -4.12
CA ALA A 91 2.68 -9.73 -3.20
C ALA A 91 3.92 -9.77 -2.29
N TRP A 92 5.10 -9.56 -2.85
CA TRP A 92 6.34 -9.48 -2.07
C TRP A 92 6.25 -8.38 -1.01
N THR A 93 5.78 -7.20 -1.41
CA THR A 93 5.67 -6.05 -0.50
C THR A 93 4.69 -6.33 0.65
N ILE A 94 3.53 -6.90 0.36
CA ILE A 94 2.54 -7.25 1.38
C ILE A 94 3.16 -8.25 2.39
N GLU A 95 3.91 -9.23 1.91
CA GLU A 95 4.59 -10.19 2.80
C GLU A 95 5.62 -9.51 3.70
N GLN A 96 6.40 -8.54 3.16
CA GLN A 96 7.34 -7.78 3.98
C GLN A 96 6.62 -6.99 5.07
N VAL A 97 5.51 -6.35 4.72
CA VAL A 97 4.73 -5.56 5.68
C VAL A 97 4.07 -6.45 6.73
N ARG A 98 3.57 -7.62 6.33
CA ARG A 98 3.05 -8.62 7.27
C ARG A 98 4.12 -9.01 8.29
N ALA A 99 5.34 -9.29 7.83
CA ALA A 99 6.45 -9.63 8.70
C ALA A 99 6.80 -8.48 9.66
N MET A 100 6.77 -7.23 9.17
CA MET A 100 6.96 -6.06 10.03
C MET A 100 5.91 -5.99 11.14
N ALA A 101 4.63 -6.20 10.80
CA ALA A 101 3.55 -6.20 11.79
C ALA A 101 3.78 -7.28 12.84
N HIS A 102 4.16 -8.48 12.43
CA HIS A 102 4.44 -9.59 13.32
C HIS A 102 5.62 -9.28 14.25
N ASP A 103 6.72 -8.76 13.71
CA ASP A 103 7.91 -8.42 14.48
C ASP A 103 7.64 -7.29 15.50
N GLU A 104 6.72 -6.38 15.17
CA GLU A 104 6.29 -5.30 16.05
C GLU A 104 5.24 -5.74 17.07
N ARG A 105 4.85 -7.01 17.06
CA ARG A 105 3.77 -7.57 17.90
C ARG A 105 2.44 -6.89 17.68
N ARG A 106 2.16 -6.47 16.44
CA ARG A 106 0.84 -6.01 16.00
C ARG A 106 0.17 -7.19 15.35
N GLY A 107 -0.94 -7.63 15.92
CA GLY A 107 -1.60 -8.87 15.50
C GLY A 107 -2.29 -8.80 14.15
N LEU A 108 -2.49 -7.60 13.60
CA LEU A 108 -3.29 -7.39 12.40
C LEU A 108 -2.55 -6.58 11.36
N LEU A 109 -2.77 -6.95 10.10
CA LEU A 109 -2.45 -6.17 8.91
C LEU A 109 -3.77 -5.72 8.28
N ARG A 110 -3.93 -4.42 8.04
CA ARG A 110 -5.17 -3.84 7.53
C ARG A 110 -4.92 -2.94 6.34
N LEU A 111 -5.92 -2.85 5.48
CA LEU A 111 -5.95 -1.87 4.38
C LEU A 111 -7.40 -1.55 4.00
N THR A 112 -7.53 -0.49 3.20
CA THR A 112 -8.78 -0.08 2.59
C THR A 112 -8.57 -0.04 1.08
N VAL A 113 -9.55 -0.50 0.32
CA VAL A 113 -9.47 -0.55 -1.15
C VAL A 113 -10.82 -0.15 -1.75
N PHE A 114 -10.81 0.56 -2.87
CA PHE A 114 -12.05 0.84 -3.60
C PHE A 114 -12.74 -0.47 -4.01
N LYS A 115 -14.08 -0.50 -3.90
CA LYS A 115 -14.90 -1.68 -4.21
C LYS A 115 -14.71 -2.19 -5.63
N ASP A 116 -14.40 -1.31 -6.56
CA ASP A 116 -14.22 -1.62 -7.98
C ASP A 116 -12.76 -1.81 -8.39
N ASN A 117 -11.83 -1.79 -7.43
CA ASN A 117 -10.42 -1.96 -7.70
C ASN A 117 -10.07 -3.46 -7.79
N PRO A 118 -9.53 -3.94 -8.92
CA PRO A 118 -9.16 -5.35 -9.08
C PRO A 118 -8.02 -5.81 -8.16
N ALA A 119 -7.30 -4.90 -7.50
CA ALA A 119 -6.28 -5.25 -6.52
C ALA A 119 -6.83 -6.10 -5.36
N GLN A 120 -8.14 -6.11 -5.13
CA GLN A 120 -8.79 -6.98 -4.16
C GLN A 120 -8.39 -8.46 -4.35
N ALA A 121 -8.23 -8.89 -5.60
CA ALA A 121 -7.84 -10.27 -5.90
C ALA A 121 -6.44 -10.60 -5.35
N LEU A 122 -5.50 -9.67 -5.49
CA LEU A 122 -4.16 -9.80 -4.91
C LEU A 122 -4.26 -9.88 -3.39
N TYR A 123 -4.99 -8.95 -2.77
CA TYR A 123 -5.13 -8.91 -1.32
C TYR A 123 -5.76 -10.19 -0.77
N GLY A 124 -6.78 -10.70 -1.44
CA GLY A 124 -7.40 -11.99 -1.08
C GLY A 124 -6.41 -13.16 -1.17
N ARG A 125 -5.60 -13.22 -2.23
CA ARG A 125 -4.57 -14.24 -2.36
C ARG A 125 -3.51 -14.14 -1.25
N MET A 126 -3.27 -12.95 -0.74
CA MET A 126 -2.33 -12.72 0.36
C MET A 126 -2.97 -12.91 1.75
N GLY A 127 -4.17 -13.45 1.80
CA GLY A 127 -4.84 -13.82 3.04
C GLY A 127 -5.68 -12.73 3.69
N LEU A 128 -5.78 -11.55 3.09
CA LEU A 128 -6.66 -10.51 3.61
C LEU A 128 -8.11 -10.82 3.27
N ARG A 129 -9.01 -10.55 4.22
CA ARG A 129 -10.45 -10.77 4.08
C ARG A 129 -11.21 -9.49 4.33
N VAL A 130 -12.33 -9.33 3.64
CA VAL A 130 -13.22 -8.20 3.85
C VAL A 130 -13.86 -8.30 5.23
N VAL A 131 -13.68 -7.28 6.05
CA VAL A 131 -14.23 -7.20 7.41
C VAL A 131 -15.22 -6.05 7.57
N GLY A 132 -15.39 -5.24 6.56
CA GLY A 132 -16.37 -4.16 6.55
C GLY A 132 -16.35 -3.42 5.23
N GLU A 133 -17.36 -2.60 5.03
CA GLU A 133 -17.46 -1.77 3.84
C GLU A 133 -18.22 -0.48 4.14
N ASP A 134 -17.98 0.52 3.30
CA ASP A 134 -18.79 1.72 3.21
C ASP A 134 -19.24 1.91 1.77
N GLU A 135 -19.66 3.11 1.41
CA GLU A 135 -20.19 3.40 0.07
C GLU A 135 -19.15 3.14 -1.03
N CYS A 136 -17.88 3.50 -0.80
CA CYS A 136 -16.84 3.46 -1.82
C CYS A 136 -15.81 2.35 -1.59
N PHE A 137 -15.58 1.95 -0.33
CA PHE A 137 -14.41 1.17 0.05
C PHE A 137 -14.77 -0.13 0.74
N LEU A 138 -13.88 -1.12 0.58
CA LEU A 138 -13.81 -2.32 1.41
C LEU A 138 -12.68 -2.14 2.42
N ARG A 139 -12.94 -2.55 3.66
CA ARG A 139 -11.90 -2.72 4.68
C ARG A 139 -11.50 -4.17 4.70
N MET A 140 -10.20 -4.44 4.58
CA MET A 140 -9.67 -5.79 4.55
C MET A 140 -8.61 -5.96 5.63
N GLU A 141 -8.54 -7.16 6.20
CA GLU A 141 -7.54 -7.46 7.22
C GLU A 141 -7.14 -8.92 7.21
N ARG A 142 -5.99 -9.19 7.82
CA ARG A 142 -5.54 -10.54 8.13
C ARG A 142 -4.73 -10.53 9.42
N SER A 143 -4.56 -11.71 10.02
CA SER A 143 -3.57 -11.90 11.07
C SER A 143 -2.16 -11.64 10.52
N SER A 144 -1.29 -11.05 11.33
CA SER A 144 0.13 -10.90 10.98
C SER A 144 0.94 -12.17 11.22
N ALA A 145 0.35 -13.18 11.84
CA ALA A 145 1.03 -14.44 12.09
C ALA A 145 1.31 -15.19 10.78
N VAL A 146 2.40 -15.93 10.76
CA VAL A 146 2.71 -16.82 9.65
C VAL A 146 1.69 -17.96 9.67
N GLU A 147 1.07 -18.24 8.53
CA GLU A 147 0.18 -19.38 8.40
C GLU A 147 0.98 -20.68 8.35
N ALA A 148 0.54 -21.62 9.14
CA ALA A 148 1.16 -22.95 9.18
C ALA A 148 0.82 -23.74 7.91
#